data_2b673864c3fecb65ae39bef17129b911
#
_entry.id   2b673864c3fecb65ae39bef17129b911
#
_cell.length_a   1.000
_cell.length_b   1.000
_cell.length_c   1.000
_cell.angle_alpha   90.00
_cell.angle_beta   90.00
_cell.angle_gamma   90.00
#
_symmetry.space_group_name_H-M   'P 1'
#
loop_
_entity.id
_entity.type
_entity.pdbx_description
1 polymer ?
#
loop_
_entity_poly.entity_id
_entity_poly.type
_entity_poly.pdbx_seq_one_letter_code
_entity_poly.pdbx_strand_id
1 'polypeptide(L)'
;KNLPPQFASFQGKISASAANLLAYLKLDDEAGLILTKLANYAERKSDEDTRESRYQDYSSQVMTLWVSLSSASSWFTSELLSLSEQEMEGFYSQEPELELYRRCLDVIFSRREHVLSPAEEKLLAAAGDMANQPDNIFSLLNDADLTFPDAHDAKGAAHPVTHGSYIPLMMSADRTLRESAYESLYSSYRQFRNTFAATLGAQNKQLKFFAEARRYESALEAALSVNEVPTQVY
;
A
#
# COMPACT_ATOMS: atom_id res chain seq x y z
N LYS A 1 11.40 -13.53 20.99
CA LYS A 1 12.49 -12.62 21.43
C LYS A 1 12.04 -11.19 21.14
N ASN A 2 12.41 -10.25 22.01
CA ASN A 2 11.98 -8.86 21.90
C ASN A 2 12.80 -8.16 20.80
N LEU A 3 12.26 -8.02 19.60
CA LEU A 3 12.94 -7.40 18.44
C LEU A 3 13.04 -5.85 18.54
N PRO A 4 12.00 -5.08 18.94
CA PRO A 4 12.06 -3.63 18.91
C PRO A 4 13.28 -3.01 19.62
N PRO A 5 13.71 -3.44 20.81
CA PRO A 5 14.93 -2.92 21.43
C PRO A 5 16.21 -3.24 20.65
N GLN A 6 16.25 -4.33 19.88
CA GLN A 6 17.40 -4.65 19.04
C GLN A 6 17.52 -3.66 17.89
N PHE A 7 16.41 -3.33 17.22
CA PHE A 7 16.37 -2.28 16.19
C PHE A 7 16.79 -0.92 16.75
N ALA A 8 16.20 -0.50 17.87
CA ALA A 8 16.54 0.76 18.51
C ALA A 8 18.04 0.85 18.91
N SER A 9 18.69 -0.28 19.17
CA SER A 9 20.11 -0.29 19.56
C SER A 9 21.07 0.11 18.45
N PHE A 10 20.64 0.11 17.19
CA PHE A 10 21.44 0.55 16.03
C PHE A 10 21.31 2.04 15.74
N GLN A 11 20.32 2.73 16.31
CA GLN A 11 20.13 4.16 16.11
C GLN A 11 21.39 4.97 16.46
N GLY A 12 21.81 5.84 15.54
CA GLY A 12 23.04 6.63 15.67
C GLY A 12 24.33 5.85 15.38
N LYS A 13 24.24 4.60 14.89
CA LYS A 13 25.42 3.75 14.66
C LYS A 13 25.56 3.28 13.21
N ILE A 14 24.50 3.26 12.43
CA ILE A 14 24.56 2.77 11.05
C ILE A 14 25.31 3.73 10.13
N SER A 15 25.23 5.02 10.40
CA SER A 15 26.01 6.04 9.68
C SER A 15 27.48 6.11 10.08
N ALA A 16 27.84 5.54 11.22
CA ALA A 16 29.21 5.55 11.71
C ALA A 16 30.05 4.33 11.29
N SER A 17 29.43 3.24 10.80
CA SER A 17 30.13 1.98 10.53
C SER A 17 29.40 1.12 9.51
N ALA A 18 30.10 0.70 8.46
CA ALA A 18 29.62 -0.24 7.46
C ALA A 18 29.16 -1.57 8.08
N ALA A 19 29.90 -2.08 9.06
CA ALA A 19 29.56 -3.31 9.79
C ALA A 19 28.24 -3.18 10.57
N ASN A 20 27.97 -2.02 11.18
CA ASN A 20 26.70 -1.77 11.87
C ASN A 20 25.54 -1.66 10.88
N LEU A 21 25.72 -1.01 9.74
CA LEU A 21 24.71 -0.96 8.67
C LEU A 21 24.39 -2.38 8.16
N LEU A 22 25.40 -3.18 7.86
CA LEU A 22 25.22 -4.56 7.43
C LEU A 22 24.50 -5.41 8.49
N ALA A 23 24.89 -5.29 9.75
CA ALA A 23 24.25 -6.02 10.85
C ALA A 23 22.78 -5.62 11.03
N TYR A 24 22.46 -4.33 10.88
CA TYR A 24 21.07 -3.86 10.91
C TYR A 24 20.25 -4.45 9.75
N LEU A 25 20.74 -4.40 8.50
CA LEU A 25 20.06 -4.91 7.34
C LEU A 25 19.79 -6.43 7.44
N LYS A 26 20.77 -7.20 7.94
CA LYS A 26 20.58 -8.63 8.21
C LYS A 26 19.52 -8.90 9.28
N LEU A 27 19.47 -8.07 10.33
CA LEU A 27 18.41 -8.16 11.35
C LEU A 27 17.03 -7.83 10.78
N ASP A 28 16.97 -6.83 9.92
CA ASP A 28 15.72 -6.41 9.24
C ASP A 28 15.18 -7.52 8.33
N ASP A 29 16.04 -8.13 7.52
CA ASP A 29 15.71 -9.29 6.69
C ASP A 29 15.18 -10.46 7.51
N GLU A 30 15.87 -10.83 8.61
CA GLU A 30 15.44 -11.93 9.47
C GLU A 30 14.09 -11.65 10.11
N ALA A 31 13.89 -10.43 10.62
CA ALA A 31 12.65 -10.00 11.25
C ALA A 31 11.50 -9.96 10.21
N GLY A 32 11.76 -9.38 9.04
CA GLY A 32 10.81 -9.29 7.94
C GLY A 32 10.36 -10.67 7.45
N LEU A 33 11.29 -11.61 7.31
CA LEU A 33 10.98 -12.99 6.91
C LEU A 33 10.08 -13.69 7.94
N ILE A 34 10.35 -13.52 9.23
CA ILE A 34 9.53 -14.09 10.31
C ILE A 34 8.13 -13.48 10.29
N LEU A 35 8.03 -12.14 10.22
CA LEU A 35 6.74 -11.44 10.18
C LEU A 35 5.93 -11.83 8.96
N THR A 36 6.55 -11.90 7.79
CA THR A 36 5.88 -12.30 6.55
C THR A 36 5.31 -13.72 6.66
N LYS A 37 6.04 -14.67 7.24
CA LYS A 37 5.52 -16.03 7.48
C LYS A 37 4.33 -16.04 8.44
N LEU A 38 4.40 -15.26 9.51
CA LEU A 38 3.31 -15.15 10.48
C LEU A 38 2.07 -14.50 9.85
N ALA A 39 2.25 -13.40 9.10
CA ALA A 39 1.18 -12.72 8.39
C ALA A 39 0.49 -13.64 7.38
N ASN A 40 1.25 -14.27 6.50
CA ASN A 40 0.71 -15.21 5.53
C ASN A 40 -0.07 -16.35 6.18
N TYR A 41 0.40 -16.89 7.30
CA TYR A 41 -0.33 -17.94 8.01
C TYR A 41 -1.66 -17.41 8.59
N ALA A 42 -1.60 -16.28 9.30
CA ALA A 42 -2.78 -15.71 9.96
C ALA A 42 -3.85 -15.29 8.95
N GLU A 43 -3.44 -14.58 7.88
CA GLU A 43 -4.34 -14.10 6.83
C GLU A 43 -4.99 -15.24 6.06
N ARG A 44 -4.18 -16.22 5.56
CA ARG A 44 -4.75 -17.38 4.83
C ARG A 44 -5.72 -18.18 5.69
N LYS A 45 -5.45 -18.32 6.98
CA LYS A 45 -6.38 -18.98 7.89
C LYS A 45 -7.63 -18.17 8.18
N SER A 46 -7.53 -16.85 8.24
CA SER A 46 -8.69 -15.96 8.34
C SER A 46 -9.54 -16.00 7.06
N ASP A 47 -8.91 -16.09 5.88
CA ASP A 47 -9.59 -16.16 4.59
C ASP A 47 -10.37 -17.48 4.39
N GLU A 48 -9.92 -18.60 5.02
CA GLU A 48 -10.63 -19.89 4.96
C GLU A 48 -12.03 -19.81 5.63
N ASP A 49 -12.15 -19.12 6.77
CA ASP A 49 -13.42 -18.83 7.43
C ASP A 49 -13.32 -17.53 8.27
N THR A 50 -13.85 -16.45 7.72
CA THR A 50 -13.85 -15.14 8.37
C THR A 50 -14.67 -15.07 9.67
N ARG A 51 -15.44 -16.11 10.02
CA ARG A 51 -16.18 -16.22 11.28
C ARG A 51 -15.32 -16.79 12.43
N GLU A 52 -14.16 -17.36 12.12
CA GLU A 52 -13.26 -17.94 13.10
C GLU A 52 -12.42 -16.82 13.77
N SER A 53 -12.92 -16.34 14.89
CA SER A 53 -12.33 -15.20 15.62
C SER A 53 -10.87 -15.38 16.03
N ARG A 54 -10.41 -16.61 16.23
CA ARG A 54 -9.04 -16.93 16.60
C ARG A 54 -8.03 -16.47 15.53
N TYR A 55 -8.35 -16.65 14.24
CA TYR A 55 -7.44 -16.26 13.17
C TYR A 55 -7.50 -14.77 12.86
N GLN A 56 -8.66 -14.14 13.07
CA GLN A 56 -8.76 -12.68 13.07
C GLN A 56 -7.90 -12.05 14.18
N ASP A 57 -7.90 -12.64 15.38
CA ASP A 57 -7.05 -12.21 16.48
C ASP A 57 -5.56 -12.36 16.12
N TYR A 58 -5.16 -13.47 15.51
CA TYR A 58 -3.79 -13.66 15.04
C TYR A 58 -3.37 -12.60 14.00
N SER A 59 -4.23 -12.28 13.05
CA SER A 59 -3.97 -11.22 12.05
C SER A 59 -3.79 -9.86 12.75
N SER A 60 -4.64 -9.54 13.72
CA SER A 60 -4.52 -8.31 14.51
C SER A 60 -3.21 -8.25 15.33
N GLN A 61 -2.80 -9.37 15.93
CA GLN A 61 -1.54 -9.47 16.67
C GLN A 61 -0.33 -9.28 15.75
N VAL A 62 -0.34 -9.87 14.56
CA VAL A 62 0.73 -9.70 13.57
C VAL A 62 0.82 -8.24 13.11
N MET A 63 -0.33 -7.58 12.86
CA MET A 63 -0.36 -6.17 12.53
C MET A 63 0.23 -5.31 13.64
N THR A 64 -0.11 -5.60 14.90
CA THR A 64 0.45 -4.90 16.06
C THR A 64 1.98 -5.06 16.16
N LEU A 65 2.49 -6.27 15.88
CA LEU A 65 3.93 -6.53 15.82
C LEU A 65 4.60 -5.75 14.70
N TRP A 66 3.98 -5.70 13.52
CA TRP A 66 4.47 -4.93 12.38
C TRP A 66 4.58 -3.44 12.70
N VAL A 67 3.53 -2.85 13.25
CA VAL A 67 3.52 -1.44 13.67
C VAL A 67 4.60 -1.16 14.72
N SER A 68 4.76 -2.05 15.70
CA SER A 68 5.78 -1.91 16.73
C SER A 68 7.20 -1.94 16.16
N LEU A 69 7.45 -2.81 15.19
CA LEU A 69 8.76 -2.93 14.55
C LEU A 69 9.05 -1.72 13.64
N SER A 70 8.07 -1.33 12.83
CA SER A 70 8.14 -0.13 11.97
C SER A 70 8.40 1.13 12.80
N SER A 71 7.76 1.27 13.95
CA SER A 71 8.03 2.38 14.86
C SER A 71 9.46 2.36 15.42
N ALA A 72 9.97 1.18 15.78
CA ALA A 72 11.33 1.02 16.31
C ALA A 72 12.42 1.26 15.26
N SER A 73 12.11 1.13 13.97
CA SER A 73 13.02 1.35 12.84
C SER A 73 12.80 2.68 12.10
N SER A 74 11.85 3.51 12.53
CA SER A 74 11.47 4.76 11.85
C SER A 74 12.61 5.77 11.64
N TRP A 75 13.64 5.71 12.45
CA TRP A 75 14.87 6.53 12.37
C TRP A 75 15.79 6.13 11.20
N PHE A 76 15.69 4.89 10.70
CA PHE A 76 16.65 4.29 9.75
C PHE A 76 16.84 5.13 8.47
N THR A 77 15.76 5.46 7.78
CA THR A 77 15.84 6.23 6.54
C THR A 77 16.51 7.59 6.74
N SER A 78 16.17 8.31 7.80
CA SER A 78 16.78 9.61 8.08
C SER A 78 18.26 9.50 8.39
N GLU A 79 18.69 8.49 9.15
CA GLU A 79 20.09 8.27 9.45
C GLU A 79 20.87 7.80 8.21
N LEU A 80 20.30 6.87 7.42
CA LEU A 80 20.92 6.43 6.17
C LEU A 80 21.13 7.61 5.21
N LEU A 81 20.13 8.46 5.04
CA LEU A 81 20.18 9.63 4.16
C LEU A 81 21.13 10.74 4.65
N SER A 82 21.66 10.66 5.87
CA SER A 82 22.73 11.53 6.33
C SER A 82 24.09 11.21 5.70
N LEU A 83 24.27 9.98 5.19
CA LEU A 83 25.48 9.56 4.47
C LEU A 83 25.52 10.17 3.06
N SER A 84 26.68 10.59 2.63
CA SER A 84 26.94 10.96 1.22
C SER A 84 27.13 9.71 0.36
N GLU A 85 27.02 9.88 -0.96
CA GLU A 85 27.30 8.80 -1.92
C GLU A 85 28.73 8.28 -1.78
N GLN A 86 29.70 9.18 -1.53
CA GLN A 86 31.11 8.80 -1.34
C GLN A 86 31.32 7.96 -0.06
N GLU A 87 30.62 8.27 1.02
CA GLU A 87 30.69 7.48 2.26
C GLU A 87 30.06 6.10 2.04
N MET A 88 28.96 6.02 1.30
CA MET A 88 28.35 4.73 0.95
C MET A 88 29.25 3.87 0.07
N GLU A 89 29.93 4.43 -0.93
CA GLU A 89 30.93 3.69 -1.73
C GLU A 89 32.09 3.19 -0.83
N GLY A 90 32.47 3.99 0.17
CA GLY A 90 33.41 3.56 1.19
C GLY A 90 32.91 2.38 2.01
N PHE A 91 31.61 2.36 2.34
CA PHE A 91 30.98 1.27 3.09
C PHE A 91 30.90 -0.02 2.26
N TYR A 92 30.55 0.04 0.99
CA TYR A 92 30.58 -1.13 0.10
C TYR A 92 32.00 -1.72 -0.03
N SER A 93 33.02 -0.85 -0.03
CA SER A 93 34.41 -1.30 -0.08
C SER A 93 34.88 -1.98 1.23
N GLN A 94 34.36 -1.54 2.38
CA GLN A 94 34.68 -2.09 3.71
C GLN A 94 33.96 -3.40 3.99
N GLU A 95 32.69 -3.47 3.58
CA GLU A 95 31.81 -4.63 3.78
C GLU A 95 31.20 -5.06 2.46
N PRO A 96 31.86 -5.93 1.68
CA PRO A 96 31.38 -6.35 0.35
C PRO A 96 30.00 -7.00 0.37
N GLU A 97 29.55 -7.57 1.48
CA GLU A 97 28.20 -8.12 1.60
C GLU A 97 27.10 -7.04 1.50
N LEU A 98 27.41 -5.76 1.72
CA LEU A 98 26.47 -4.66 1.49
C LEU A 98 26.05 -4.52 0.02
N GLU A 99 26.83 -5.05 -0.92
CA GLU A 99 26.44 -5.09 -2.33
C GLU A 99 25.10 -5.82 -2.57
N LEU A 100 24.76 -6.79 -1.75
CA LEU A 100 23.47 -7.46 -1.80
C LEU A 100 22.31 -6.49 -1.59
N TYR A 101 22.53 -5.43 -0.82
CA TYR A 101 21.54 -4.42 -0.46
C TYR A 101 21.62 -3.16 -1.33
N ARG A 102 22.62 -3.05 -2.23
CA ARG A 102 22.87 -1.83 -3.04
C ARG A 102 21.58 -1.32 -3.70
N ARG A 103 20.85 -2.19 -4.38
CA ARG A 103 19.61 -1.79 -5.06
C ARG A 103 18.56 -1.21 -4.10
N CYS A 104 18.38 -1.82 -2.96
CA CYS A 104 17.44 -1.34 -1.93
C CYS A 104 17.85 0.02 -1.38
N LEU A 105 19.15 0.18 -1.09
CA LEU A 105 19.72 1.43 -0.58
C LEU A 105 19.65 2.54 -1.63
N ASP A 106 19.97 2.26 -2.90
CA ASP A 106 19.88 3.22 -4.00
C ASP A 106 18.47 3.77 -4.18
N VAL A 107 17.43 2.93 -4.03
CA VAL A 107 16.03 3.38 -4.06
C VAL A 107 15.72 4.35 -2.92
N ILE A 108 16.30 4.15 -1.74
CA ILE A 108 16.15 5.09 -0.62
C ILE A 108 16.86 6.40 -0.92
N PHE A 109 18.08 6.34 -1.43
CA PHE A 109 18.86 7.52 -1.79
C PHE A 109 18.22 8.33 -2.92
N SER A 110 17.63 7.69 -3.93
CA SER A 110 16.95 8.38 -5.04
C SER A 110 15.76 9.23 -4.56
N ARG A 111 15.19 8.92 -3.39
CA ARG A 111 14.08 9.66 -2.79
C ARG A 111 14.50 10.74 -1.80
N ARG A 112 15.80 11.01 -1.65
CA ARG A 112 16.34 11.97 -0.66
C ARG A 112 15.66 13.33 -0.72
N GLU A 113 15.41 13.87 -1.92
CA GLU A 113 14.79 15.18 -2.12
C GLU A 113 13.31 15.21 -1.71
N HIS A 114 12.68 14.04 -1.62
CA HIS A 114 11.27 13.85 -1.28
C HIS A 114 11.05 13.43 0.18
N VAL A 115 12.12 13.23 0.95
CA VAL A 115 12.05 12.96 2.38
C VAL A 115 12.04 14.29 3.12
N LEU A 116 11.07 14.43 4.00
CA LEU A 116 10.84 15.64 4.78
C LEU A 116 11.53 15.56 6.15
N SER A 117 11.49 16.67 6.89
CA SER A 117 11.96 16.67 8.27
C SER A 117 11.13 15.70 9.14
N PRO A 118 11.68 15.16 10.23
CA PRO A 118 10.95 14.23 11.12
C PRO A 118 9.61 14.78 11.64
N ALA A 119 9.52 16.11 11.84
CA ALA A 119 8.28 16.75 12.28
C ALA A 119 7.21 16.76 11.17
N GLU A 120 7.61 17.05 9.94
CA GLU A 120 6.72 17.05 8.77
C GLU A 120 6.28 15.61 8.42
N GLU A 121 7.20 14.64 8.46
CA GLU A 121 6.86 13.22 8.25
C GLU A 121 5.85 12.73 9.28
N LYS A 122 6.03 13.10 10.55
CA LYS A 122 5.07 12.77 11.62
C LYS A 122 3.70 13.39 11.37
N LEU A 123 3.65 14.64 10.88
CA LEU A 123 2.41 15.32 10.54
C LEU A 123 1.70 14.65 9.36
N LEU A 124 2.44 14.31 8.29
CA LEU A 124 1.87 13.60 7.13
C LEU A 124 1.39 12.19 7.51
N ALA A 125 2.13 11.49 8.35
CA ALA A 125 1.71 10.18 8.86
C ALA A 125 0.41 10.27 9.66
N ALA A 126 0.24 11.31 10.49
CA ALA A 126 -0.98 11.55 11.24
C ALA A 126 -2.19 11.91 10.33
N ALA A 127 -1.94 12.50 9.16
CA ALA A 127 -2.98 12.78 8.16
C ALA A 127 -3.40 11.52 7.36
N GLY A 128 -2.66 10.42 7.45
CA GLY A 128 -2.86 9.22 6.65
C GLY A 128 -4.25 8.60 6.82
N ASP A 129 -4.77 8.53 8.04
CA ASP A 129 -6.12 8.01 8.28
C ASP A 129 -7.20 8.83 7.57
N MET A 130 -7.12 10.15 7.67
CA MET A 130 -8.01 11.06 6.94
C MET A 130 -7.84 10.95 5.41
N ALA A 131 -6.61 10.75 4.96
CA ALA A 131 -6.27 10.65 3.53
C ALA A 131 -6.87 9.40 2.88
N ASN A 132 -7.04 8.30 3.63
CA ASN A 132 -7.61 7.06 3.13
C ASN A 132 -9.15 7.07 3.07
N GLN A 133 -9.82 8.10 3.61
CA GLN A 133 -11.29 8.11 3.65
C GLN A 133 -11.96 8.10 2.26
N PRO A 134 -11.46 8.76 1.20
CA PRO A 134 -12.08 8.67 -0.12
C PRO A 134 -12.18 7.22 -0.65
N ASP A 135 -11.12 6.44 -0.48
CA ASP A 135 -11.08 5.02 -0.87
C ASP A 135 -12.05 4.18 -0.02
N ASN A 136 -12.03 4.39 1.29
CA ASN A 136 -12.94 3.71 2.22
C ASN A 136 -14.41 4.00 1.90
N ILE A 137 -14.76 5.27 1.64
CA ILE A 137 -16.13 5.65 1.26
C ILE A 137 -16.54 5.00 -0.06
N PHE A 138 -15.63 4.98 -1.05
CA PHE A 138 -15.87 4.30 -2.32
C PHE A 138 -16.12 2.81 -2.10
N SER A 139 -15.28 2.13 -1.34
CA SER A 139 -15.38 0.68 -1.08
C SER A 139 -16.67 0.33 -0.34
N LEU A 140 -17.05 1.08 0.71
CA LEU A 140 -18.30 0.85 1.42
C LEU A 140 -19.51 1.04 0.51
N LEU A 141 -19.54 2.11 -0.30
CA LEU A 141 -20.63 2.34 -1.23
C LEU A 141 -20.69 1.25 -2.30
N ASN A 142 -19.54 0.91 -2.92
CA ASN A 142 -19.47 -0.02 -4.04
C ASN A 142 -19.72 -1.47 -3.64
N ASP A 143 -19.19 -1.91 -2.51
CA ASP A 143 -19.14 -3.32 -2.13
C ASP A 143 -20.23 -3.72 -1.13
N ALA A 144 -20.76 -2.75 -0.35
CA ALA A 144 -21.75 -3.03 0.67
C ALA A 144 -23.14 -2.42 0.37
N ASP A 145 -23.19 -1.16 -0.08
CA ASP A 145 -24.47 -0.45 -0.17
C ASP A 145 -25.09 -0.53 -1.58
N LEU A 146 -24.26 -0.65 -2.62
CA LEU A 146 -24.72 -0.65 -4.00
C LEU A 146 -25.39 -1.98 -4.35
N THR A 147 -26.64 -1.90 -4.81
CA THR A 147 -27.41 -3.05 -5.29
C THR A 147 -27.83 -2.84 -6.73
N PHE A 148 -28.00 -3.94 -7.47
CA PHE A 148 -28.37 -3.93 -8.86
C PHE A 148 -29.73 -4.62 -9.05
N PRO A 149 -30.64 -4.07 -9.86
CA PRO A 149 -31.84 -4.80 -10.27
C PRO A 149 -31.48 -6.09 -11.02
N ASP A 150 -32.34 -7.09 -10.98
CA ASP A 150 -32.14 -8.29 -11.78
C ASP A 150 -32.16 -7.97 -13.28
N ALA A 151 -31.31 -8.65 -14.06
CA ALA A 151 -31.37 -8.64 -15.50
C ALA A 151 -32.39 -9.68 -16.02
N HIS A 152 -32.97 -9.45 -17.18
CA HIS A 152 -33.98 -10.35 -17.76
C HIS A 152 -33.48 -10.88 -19.11
N ASP A 153 -33.72 -12.17 -19.36
CA ASP A 153 -33.44 -12.80 -20.66
C ASP A 153 -34.60 -12.59 -21.66
N ALA A 154 -34.43 -13.06 -22.90
CA ALA A 154 -35.46 -12.98 -23.95
C ALA A 154 -36.76 -13.72 -23.59
N LYS A 155 -36.77 -14.60 -22.60
CA LYS A 155 -37.94 -15.32 -22.10
C LYS A 155 -38.57 -14.66 -20.88
N GLY A 156 -37.98 -13.57 -20.39
CA GLY A 156 -38.42 -12.86 -19.19
C GLY A 156 -37.94 -13.47 -17.88
N ALA A 157 -37.04 -14.46 -17.89
CA ALA A 157 -36.48 -15.00 -16.68
C ALA A 157 -35.48 -14.00 -16.02
N ALA A 158 -35.57 -13.84 -14.70
CA ALA A 158 -34.73 -12.94 -13.94
C ALA A 158 -33.37 -13.59 -13.59
N HIS A 159 -32.31 -12.80 -13.69
CA HIS A 159 -30.93 -13.19 -13.39
C HIS A 159 -30.31 -12.15 -12.45
N PRO A 160 -29.88 -12.52 -11.23
CA PRO A 160 -29.26 -11.60 -10.29
C PRO A 160 -27.99 -10.96 -10.87
N VAL A 161 -27.93 -9.62 -10.79
CA VAL A 161 -26.73 -8.86 -11.20
C VAL A 161 -25.92 -8.53 -9.95
N THR A 162 -24.67 -8.92 -9.98
CA THR A 162 -23.65 -8.60 -8.97
C THR A 162 -22.34 -8.29 -9.67
N HIS A 163 -21.33 -7.77 -8.96
CA HIS A 163 -19.99 -7.63 -9.52
C HIS A 163 -19.42 -8.95 -10.07
N GLY A 164 -19.71 -10.07 -9.39
CA GLY A 164 -19.25 -11.40 -9.82
C GLY A 164 -20.04 -11.99 -10.98
N SER A 165 -21.36 -11.73 -11.08
CA SER A 165 -22.21 -12.30 -12.13
C SER A 165 -22.24 -11.46 -13.42
N TYR A 166 -21.86 -10.17 -13.35
CA TYR A 166 -21.96 -9.25 -14.50
C TYR A 166 -21.20 -9.75 -15.73
N ILE A 167 -19.94 -10.14 -15.59
CA ILE A 167 -19.13 -10.62 -16.71
C ILE A 167 -19.71 -11.92 -17.31
N PRO A 168 -20.04 -12.97 -16.52
CA PRO A 168 -20.79 -14.11 -17.04
C PRO A 168 -22.08 -13.76 -17.81
N LEU A 169 -22.89 -12.82 -17.31
CA LEU A 169 -24.09 -12.35 -17.99
C LEU A 169 -23.77 -11.68 -19.33
N MET A 170 -22.72 -10.85 -19.38
CA MET A 170 -22.25 -10.20 -20.62
C MET A 170 -21.66 -11.17 -21.64
N MET A 171 -21.24 -12.37 -21.23
CA MET A 171 -20.76 -13.45 -22.12
C MET A 171 -21.91 -14.31 -22.69
N SER A 172 -23.17 -14.09 -22.28
CA SER A 172 -24.31 -14.85 -22.76
C SER A 172 -24.51 -14.68 -24.29
N ALA A 173 -24.96 -15.74 -24.97
CA ALA A 173 -25.41 -15.65 -26.35
C ALA A 173 -26.71 -14.81 -26.52
N ASP A 174 -27.51 -14.72 -25.44
CA ASP A 174 -28.77 -13.93 -25.46
C ASP A 174 -28.44 -12.44 -25.36
N ARG A 175 -28.72 -11.70 -26.44
CA ARG A 175 -28.52 -10.27 -26.54
C ARG A 175 -29.40 -9.50 -25.54
N THR A 176 -30.64 -9.92 -25.33
CA THR A 176 -31.57 -9.27 -24.41
C THR A 176 -31.04 -9.32 -22.99
N LEU A 177 -30.49 -10.47 -22.59
CA LEU A 177 -29.87 -10.62 -21.26
C LEU A 177 -28.65 -9.70 -21.11
N ARG A 178 -27.77 -9.62 -22.13
CA ARG A 178 -26.59 -8.73 -22.07
C ARG A 178 -27.00 -7.26 -21.93
N GLU A 179 -27.96 -6.81 -22.72
CA GLU A 179 -28.49 -5.44 -22.68
C GLU A 179 -29.11 -5.13 -21.32
N SER A 180 -29.96 -6.03 -20.82
CA SER A 180 -30.57 -5.92 -19.49
C SER A 180 -29.54 -5.89 -18.35
N ALA A 181 -28.52 -6.73 -18.39
CA ALA A 181 -27.44 -6.74 -17.40
C ALA A 181 -26.63 -5.42 -17.44
N TYR A 182 -26.33 -4.91 -18.64
CA TYR A 182 -25.64 -3.63 -18.81
C TYR A 182 -26.46 -2.47 -18.20
N GLU A 183 -27.73 -2.38 -18.56
CA GLU A 183 -28.61 -1.32 -18.04
C GLU A 183 -28.79 -1.43 -16.52
N SER A 184 -28.96 -2.63 -16.00
CA SER A 184 -29.05 -2.87 -14.56
C SER A 184 -27.82 -2.31 -13.82
N LEU A 185 -26.62 -2.73 -14.21
CA LEU A 185 -25.37 -2.29 -13.57
C LEU A 185 -25.21 -0.77 -13.67
N TYR A 186 -25.24 -0.23 -14.88
CA TYR A 186 -24.94 1.19 -15.11
C TYR A 186 -26.04 2.15 -14.65
N SER A 187 -27.30 1.72 -14.54
CA SER A 187 -28.34 2.55 -13.95
C SER A 187 -28.08 2.80 -12.47
N SER A 188 -27.66 1.78 -11.73
CA SER A 188 -27.27 1.92 -10.33
C SER A 188 -26.06 2.85 -10.17
N TYR A 189 -25.01 2.71 -10.99
CA TYR A 189 -23.88 3.64 -10.95
C TYR A 189 -24.28 5.08 -11.32
N ARG A 190 -25.15 5.27 -12.30
CA ARG A 190 -25.64 6.61 -12.67
C ARG A 190 -26.39 7.30 -11.53
N GLN A 191 -27.11 6.55 -10.71
CA GLN A 191 -27.80 7.08 -9.52
C GLN A 191 -26.83 7.73 -8.54
N PHE A 192 -25.64 7.15 -8.35
CA PHE A 192 -24.61 7.61 -7.41
C PHE A 192 -23.47 8.40 -8.07
N ARG A 193 -23.63 8.81 -9.35
CA ARG A 193 -22.56 9.48 -10.12
C ARG A 193 -21.91 10.67 -9.40
N ASN A 194 -22.70 11.45 -8.66
CA ASN A 194 -22.19 12.63 -7.95
C ASN A 194 -21.33 12.21 -6.75
N THR A 195 -21.70 11.16 -6.05
CA THR A 195 -20.92 10.60 -4.94
C THR A 195 -19.60 10.02 -5.46
N PHE A 196 -19.65 9.22 -6.53
CA PHE A 196 -18.43 8.68 -7.15
C PHE A 196 -17.52 9.80 -7.68
N ALA A 197 -18.08 10.84 -8.30
CA ALA A 197 -17.28 11.98 -8.75
C ALA A 197 -16.66 12.75 -7.57
N ALA A 198 -17.36 12.88 -6.46
CA ALA A 198 -16.87 13.54 -5.27
C ALA A 198 -15.74 12.73 -4.59
N THR A 199 -15.90 11.41 -4.47
CA THR A 199 -14.86 10.52 -3.89
C THR A 199 -13.61 10.47 -4.77
N LEU A 200 -13.77 10.35 -6.09
CA LEU A 200 -12.65 10.43 -7.03
C LEU A 200 -11.94 11.79 -6.98
N GLY A 201 -12.72 12.88 -6.91
CA GLY A 201 -12.17 14.23 -6.77
C GLY A 201 -11.41 14.42 -5.44
N ALA A 202 -11.90 13.82 -4.36
CA ALA A 202 -11.22 13.83 -3.06
C ALA A 202 -9.92 13.02 -3.11
N GLN A 203 -9.93 11.85 -3.74
CA GLN A 203 -8.73 11.02 -3.95
C GLN A 203 -7.66 11.76 -4.75
N ASN A 204 -8.04 12.42 -5.85
CA ASN A 204 -7.11 13.20 -6.66
C ASN A 204 -6.51 14.37 -5.87
N LYS A 205 -7.30 15.05 -5.04
CA LYS A 205 -6.80 16.12 -4.18
C LYS A 205 -5.83 15.60 -3.12
N GLN A 206 -6.12 14.45 -2.54
CA GLN A 206 -5.24 13.77 -1.58
C GLN A 206 -3.90 13.42 -2.23
N LEU A 207 -3.90 12.75 -3.40
CA LEU A 207 -2.68 12.40 -4.12
C LEU A 207 -1.86 13.64 -4.47
N LYS A 208 -2.51 14.71 -4.95
CA LYS A 208 -1.86 15.98 -5.25
C LYS A 208 -1.23 16.59 -4.00
N PHE A 209 -1.96 16.64 -2.88
CA PHE A 209 -1.45 17.18 -1.62
C PHE A 209 -0.19 16.49 -1.15
N PHE A 210 -0.16 15.13 -1.15
CA PHE A 210 1.01 14.37 -0.71
C PHE A 210 2.18 14.51 -1.68
N ALA A 211 1.93 14.59 -2.99
CA ALA A 211 2.97 14.84 -3.99
C ALA A 211 3.61 16.23 -3.78
N GLU A 212 2.81 17.27 -3.65
CA GLU A 212 3.31 18.63 -3.42
C GLU A 212 4.05 18.76 -2.08
N ALA A 213 3.50 18.16 -1.00
CA ALA A 213 4.15 18.16 0.31
C ALA A 213 5.54 17.50 0.25
N ARG A 214 5.70 16.45 -0.56
CA ARG A 214 6.97 15.74 -0.78
C ARG A 214 7.82 16.31 -1.92
N ARG A 215 7.47 17.47 -2.46
CA ARG A 215 8.24 18.21 -3.49
C ARG A 215 8.33 17.47 -4.83
N TYR A 216 7.32 16.65 -5.17
CA TYR A 216 7.18 16.16 -6.53
C TYR A 216 6.54 17.23 -7.43
N GLU A 217 6.90 17.27 -8.71
CA GLU A 217 6.30 18.20 -9.68
C GLU A 217 4.82 17.89 -9.93
N SER A 218 4.44 16.61 -9.81
CA SER A 218 3.07 16.16 -10.03
C SER A 218 2.71 14.89 -9.23
N ALA A 219 1.42 14.63 -9.08
CA ALA A 219 0.94 13.36 -8.53
C ALA A 219 1.30 12.16 -9.43
N LEU A 220 1.39 12.37 -10.75
CA LEU A 220 1.86 11.36 -11.70
C LEU A 220 3.32 10.99 -11.43
N GLU A 221 4.19 11.97 -11.31
CA GLU A 221 5.60 11.73 -10.98
C GLU A 221 5.73 10.98 -9.65
N ALA A 222 5.04 11.44 -8.61
CA ALA A 222 5.05 10.76 -7.30
C ALA A 222 4.61 9.30 -7.40
N ALA A 223 3.59 9.00 -8.20
CA ALA A 223 3.10 7.63 -8.41
C ALA A 223 4.10 6.76 -9.19
N LEU A 224 4.72 7.31 -10.23
CA LEU A 224 5.66 6.61 -11.09
C LEU A 224 7.04 6.42 -10.44
N SER A 225 7.47 7.36 -9.58
CA SER A 225 8.76 7.31 -8.88
C SER A 225 8.91 6.07 -7.99
N VAL A 226 7.80 5.52 -7.49
CA VAL A 226 7.81 4.28 -6.68
C VAL A 226 8.39 3.10 -7.47
N ASN A 227 8.11 3.07 -8.78
CA ASN A 227 8.59 2.03 -9.69
C ASN A 227 9.72 2.53 -10.62
N GLU A 228 10.24 3.74 -10.36
CA GLU A 228 11.29 4.39 -11.16
C GLU A 228 10.93 4.48 -12.66
N VAL A 229 9.65 4.67 -12.96
CA VAL A 229 9.18 4.86 -14.33
C VAL A 229 9.23 6.34 -14.67
N PRO A 230 9.98 6.74 -15.73
CA PRO A 230 9.99 8.13 -16.19
C PRO A 230 8.61 8.57 -16.67
N THR A 231 8.24 9.82 -16.39
CA THR A 231 6.93 10.38 -16.80
C THR A 231 6.70 10.35 -18.32
N GLN A 232 7.78 10.36 -19.11
CA GLN A 232 7.73 10.29 -20.59
C GLN A 232 7.23 8.92 -21.12
N VAL A 233 7.27 7.88 -20.29
CA VAL A 233 6.76 6.54 -20.66
C VAL A 233 5.25 6.48 -20.59
N TYR A 234 4.64 7.34 -19.76
CA TYR A 234 3.20 7.38 -19.52
C TYR A 234 2.50 8.42 -20.40
#